data_9f9db31e99305aa57cda4229d96a4555
#
_entry.id   9f9db31e99305aa57cda4229d96a4555
#
_cell.length_a   1.000
_cell.length_b   1.000
_cell.length_c   1.000
_cell.angle_alpha   90.00
_cell.angle_beta   90.00
_cell.angle_gamma   90.00
#
_symmetry.space_group_name_H-M   'P 1'
#
loop_
_entity.id
_entity.type
_entity.pdbx_description
1 polymer ?
#
loop_
_entity_poly.entity_id
_entity_poly.type
_entity_poly.pdbx_seq_one_letter_code
_entity_poly.pdbx_strand_id
1 'polypeptide(L)'
;MFVKIKADIRHWLRELDKKYFFVMLGFAVMVYFPLISLKLTNTVDGLWTTAEYMAGAWELSNGRWFWLVTSFLRFSLQLEPINAVVCLVLVSLGVTRLHMLFKPAWMRTSCIDWLAGLCYVSNVVVGCYLSFHFIAPEYGFSFFFAMLATEHVIRGKSAVSSIVPAAVLLALSLGLYQTNLACFCLVLLAYFLLLLFQNGEKQKIREYICKSLASAASGAVLYLLILKITLWATGTAMADYQG
;
A
#
# COMPACT_ATOMS: atom_id res chain seq x y z
N MET A 1 -1.34 20.43 -17.00
CA MET A 1 -1.55 19.33 -16.04
C MET A 1 -0.27 18.50 -15.83
N PHE A 2 0.35 17.92 -16.86
CA PHE A 2 1.56 17.08 -16.74
C PHE A 2 2.77 17.77 -16.11
N VAL A 3 3.01 19.06 -16.37
CA VAL A 3 4.14 19.80 -15.79
C VAL A 3 4.00 19.93 -14.27
N LYS A 4 2.78 20.15 -13.76
CA LYS A 4 2.50 20.24 -12.33
C LYS A 4 2.71 18.88 -11.65
N ILE A 5 2.18 17.80 -12.21
CA ILE A 5 2.36 16.43 -11.70
C ILE A 5 3.85 16.08 -11.60
N LYS A 6 4.64 16.39 -12.64
CA LYS A 6 6.08 16.16 -12.66
C LYS A 6 6.82 16.97 -11.58
N ALA A 7 6.38 18.23 -11.32
CA ALA A 7 6.93 19.05 -10.25
C ALA A 7 6.60 18.49 -8.86
N ASP A 8 5.36 18.05 -8.65
CA ASP A 8 4.89 17.47 -7.39
C ASP A 8 5.61 16.15 -7.07
N ILE A 9 5.79 15.27 -8.07
CA ILE A 9 6.58 14.02 -7.92
C ILE A 9 8.04 14.34 -7.59
N ARG A 10 8.66 15.31 -8.26
CA ARG A 10 10.06 15.71 -7.96
C ARG A 10 10.19 16.26 -6.55
N HIS A 11 9.24 17.07 -6.10
CA HIS A 11 9.20 17.60 -4.75
C HIS A 11 9.10 16.46 -3.74
N TRP A 12 8.16 15.54 -3.94
CA TRP A 12 7.94 14.37 -3.10
C TRP A 12 9.20 13.49 -2.98
N LEU A 13 9.92 13.25 -4.10
CA LEU A 13 11.17 12.49 -4.12
C LEU A 13 12.34 13.22 -3.44
N ARG A 14 12.33 14.56 -3.45
CA ARG A 14 13.35 15.36 -2.74
C ARG A 14 13.17 15.34 -1.23
N GLU A 15 11.93 15.28 -0.78
CA GLU A 15 11.59 15.19 0.65
C GLU A 15 11.87 13.81 1.24
N LEU A 16 11.98 12.77 0.41
CA LEU A 16 12.19 11.40 0.87
C LEU A 16 13.50 11.27 1.66
N ASP A 17 13.45 10.65 2.83
CA ASP A 17 14.65 10.24 3.57
C ASP A 17 15.34 9.09 2.81
N LYS A 18 16.19 9.48 1.86
CA LYS A 18 16.88 8.55 0.96
C LYS A 18 17.75 7.55 1.73
N LYS A 19 18.40 8.00 2.79
CA LYS A 19 19.25 7.11 3.60
C LYS A 19 18.42 6.01 4.24
N TYR A 20 17.30 6.38 4.85
CA TYR A 20 16.38 5.42 5.46
C TYR A 20 15.81 4.48 4.40
N PHE A 21 15.35 4.99 3.29
CA PHE A 21 14.82 4.20 2.18
C PHE A 21 15.82 3.14 1.67
N PHE A 22 17.06 3.56 1.36
CA PHE A 22 18.04 2.62 0.82
C PHE A 22 18.49 1.57 1.83
N VAL A 23 18.52 1.91 3.13
CA VAL A 23 18.81 0.93 4.18
C VAL A 23 17.67 -0.08 4.29
N MET A 24 16.40 0.37 4.29
CA MET A 24 15.24 -0.53 4.32
C MET A 24 15.22 -1.45 3.10
N LEU A 25 15.40 -0.89 1.91
CA LEU A 25 15.42 -1.67 0.68
C LEU A 25 16.59 -2.67 0.65
N GLY A 26 17.80 -2.24 0.98
CA GLY A 26 18.98 -3.12 1.01
C GLY A 26 18.82 -4.27 2.00
N PHE A 27 18.29 -3.99 3.19
CA PHE A 27 17.99 -5.02 4.19
C PHE A 27 16.90 -5.99 3.72
N ALA A 28 15.81 -5.47 3.16
CA ALA A 28 14.74 -6.30 2.62
C ALA A 28 15.26 -7.23 1.50
N VAL A 29 16.04 -6.70 0.56
CA VAL A 29 16.67 -7.52 -0.51
C VAL A 29 17.57 -8.59 0.10
N MET A 30 18.36 -8.26 1.13
CA MET A 30 19.23 -9.23 1.80
C MET A 30 18.44 -10.35 2.48
N VAL A 31 17.38 -9.99 3.22
CA VAL A 31 16.52 -10.97 3.92
C VAL A 31 15.81 -11.90 2.95
N TYR A 32 15.28 -11.36 1.86
CA TYR A 32 14.49 -12.13 0.89
C TYR A 32 15.29 -12.62 -0.31
N PHE A 33 16.61 -12.41 -0.32
CA PHE A 33 17.50 -12.86 -1.41
C PHE A 33 17.32 -14.35 -1.74
N PRO A 34 17.26 -15.28 -0.77
CA PRO A 34 17.06 -16.71 -1.10
C PRO A 34 15.71 -16.95 -1.80
N LEU A 35 14.65 -16.29 -1.36
CA LEU A 35 13.31 -16.43 -1.94
C LEU A 35 13.26 -15.92 -3.38
N ILE A 36 13.95 -14.82 -3.65
CA ILE A 36 14.02 -14.19 -4.98
C ILE A 36 14.95 -14.99 -5.91
N SER A 37 16.15 -15.35 -5.45
CA SER A 37 17.18 -16.00 -6.28
C SER A 37 16.80 -17.45 -6.65
N LEU A 38 16.16 -18.16 -5.74
CA LEU A 38 15.69 -19.53 -5.95
C LEU A 38 14.28 -19.59 -6.56
N LYS A 39 13.66 -18.43 -6.81
CA LYS A 39 12.29 -18.32 -7.33
C LYS A 39 11.29 -19.15 -6.51
N LEU A 40 11.47 -19.13 -5.18
CA LEU A 40 10.57 -19.83 -4.28
C LEU A 40 9.18 -19.20 -4.33
N THR A 41 8.18 -20.02 -4.55
CA THR A 41 6.79 -19.61 -4.68
C THR A 41 5.89 -20.45 -3.79
N ASN A 42 4.67 -20.01 -3.56
CA ASN A 42 3.65 -20.86 -2.98
C ASN A 42 3.35 -22.01 -3.95
N THR A 43 3.03 -23.15 -3.41
CA THR A 43 3.10 -24.45 -4.08
C THR A 43 2.23 -24.58 -5.32
N VAL A 44 1.01 -24.06 -5.32
CA VAL A 44 0.03 -24.30 -6.40
C VAL A 44 0.00 -23.13 -7.38
N ASP A 45 -0.36 -21.95 -6.90
CA ASP A 45 -0.63 -20.79 -7.78
C ASP A 45 0.61 -20.32 -8.53
N GLY A 46 1.77 -20.32 -7.87
CA GLY A 46 3.03 -19.90 -8.49
C GLY A 46 3.58 -20.91 -9.49
N LEU A 47 3.32 -22.20 -9.32
CA LEU A 47 3.76 -23.26 -10.25
C LEU A 47 2.90 -23.31 -11.52
N TRP A 48 1.60 -23.00 -11.40
CA TRP A 48 0.69 -22.98 -12.54
C TRP A 48 0.80 -21.71 -13.37
N THR A 49 1.33 -20.64 -12.79
CA THR A 49 1.45 -19.36 -13.47
C THR A 49 2.78 -19.31 -14.22
N THR A 50 2.71 -19.37 -15.52
CA THR A 50 3.87 -19.37 -16.43
C THR A 50 4.39 -17.95 -16.73
N ALA A 51 4.87 -17.68 -17.95
CA ALA A 51 5.38 -16.36 -18.33
C ALA A 51 4.30 -15.26 -18.43
N GLU A 52 3.03 -15.65 -18.50
CA GLU A 52 1.91 -14.74 -18.63
C GLU A 52 0.92 -14.93 -17.49
N TYR A 53 0.42 -13.82 -16.95
CA TYR A 53 -0.68 -13.80 -16.00
C TYR A 53 -1.58 -12.60 -16.27
N MET A 54 -2.83 -12.88 -16.55
CA MET A 54 -3.88 -11.85 -16.71
C MET A 54 -4.96 -12.07 -15.65
N ALA A 55 -5.22 -11.04 -14.87
CA ALA A 55 -6.33 -11.07 -13.92
C ALA A 55 -7.66 -11.20 -14.67
N GLY A 56 -8.54 -12.03 -14.14
CA GLY A 56 -9.82 -12.36 -14.78
C GLY A 56 -11.00 -12.35 -13.82
N ALA A 57 -12.00 -13.18 -14.15
CA ALA A 57 -13.22 -13.29 -13.37
C ALA A 57 -12.98 -13.76 -11.92
N TRP A 58 -11.96 -14.60 -11.70
CA TRP A 58 -11.61 -15.09 -10.36
C TRP A 58 -11.13 -13.96 -9.43
N GLU A 59 -10.20 -13.13 -9.89
CA GLU A 59 -9.71 -11.99 -9.10
C GLU A 59 -10.81 -10.98 -8.85
N LEU A 60 -11.63 -10.72 -9.87
CA LEU A 60 -12.75 -9.81 -9.76
C LEU A 60 -13.83 -10.32 -8.79
N SER A 61 -14.15 -11.60 -8.84
CA SER A 61 -15.11 -12.23 -7.91
C SER A 61 -14.64 -12.16 -6.45
N ASN A 62 -13.31 -12.08 -6.24
CA ASN A 62 -12.69 -11.86 -4.93
C ASN A 62 -12.58 -10.36 -4.56
N GLY A 63 -13.18 -9.45 -5.32
CA GLY A 63 -13.16 -8.01 -5.07
C GLY A 63 -11.89 -7.29 -5.50
N ARG A 64 -11.00 -7.93 -6.24
CA ARG A 64 -9.69 -7.40 -6.66
C ARG A 64 -9.78 -6.74 -8.04
N TRP A 65 -10.70 -5.80 -8.20
CA TRP A 65 -11.00 -5.17 -9.49
C TRP A 65 -9.81 -4.41 -10.10
N PHE A 66 -8.91 -3.86 -9.28
CA PHE A 66 -7.77 -3.10 -9.78
C PHE A 66 -6.66 -3.98 -10.34
N TRP A 67 -6.67 -5.29 -10.08
CA TRP A 67 -5.76 -6.25 -10.73
C TRP A 67 -5.98 -6.33 -12.24
N LEU A 68 -7.20 -6.13 -12.71
CA LEU A 68 -7.48 -6.04 -14.16
C LEU A 68 -6.66 -4.91 -14.81
N VAL A 69 -6.57 -3.77 -14.13
CA VAL A 69 -5.81 -2.62 -14.62
C VAL A 69 -4.30 -2.87 -14.52
N THR A 70 -3.81 -3.38 -13.40
CA THR A 70 -2.36 -3.61 -13.21
C THR A 70 -1.83 -4.71 -14.12
N SER A 71 -2.56 -5.81 -14.32
CA SER A 71 -2.16 -6.86 -15.26
C SER A 71 -2.14 -6.36 -16.70
N PHE A 72 -3.12 -5.54 -17.11
CA PHE A 72 -3.11 -4.90 -18.42
C PHE A 72 -1.91 -3.96 -18.59
N LEU A 73 -1.59 -3.13 -17.60
CA LEU A 73 -0.44 -2.22 -17.63
C LEU A 73 0.91 -2.95 -17.70
N ARG A 74 0.98 -4.16 -17.17
CA ARG A 74 2.16 -5.04 -17.29
C ARG A 74 2.18 -5.87 -18.57
N PHE A 75 1.24 -5.66 -19.48
CA PHE A 75 1.09 -6.50 -20.69
C PHE A 75 0.97 -7.98 -20.35
N SER A 76 0.38 -8.30 -19.20
CA SER A 76 0.26 -9.67 -18.65
C SER A 76 1.59 -10.43 -18.46
N LEU A 77 2.73 -9.76 -18.60
CA LEU A 77 4.05 -10.38 -18.47
C LEU A 77 4.42 -10.61 -17.01
N GLN A 78 5.02 -11.75 -16.78
CA GLN A 78 5.69 -12.09 -15.52
C GLN A 78 7.18 -11.81 -15.65
N LEU A 79 7.63 -10.79 -14.91
CA LEU A 79 9.00 -10.28 -15.00
C LEU A 79 9.78 -10.64 -13.74
N GLU A 80 9.99 -11.94 -13.50
CA GLU A 80 10.85 -12.37 -12.39
C GLU A 80 12.34 -12.16 -12.72
N PRO A 81 13.17 -11.62 -11.80
CA PRO A 81 12.86 -11.23 -10.41
C PRO A 81 12.34 -9.78 -10.23
N ILE A 82 12.01 -9.08 -11.31
CA ILE A 82 11.63 -7.65 -11.28
C ILE A 82 10.37 -7.45 -10.43
N ASN A 83 9.40 -8.36 -10.51
CA ASN A 83 8.18 -8.29 -9.71
C ASN A 83 8.48 -8.24 -8.21
N ALA A 84 9.37 -9.11 -7.74
CA ALA A 84 9.78 -9.12 -6.34
C ALA A 84 10.51 -7.83 -5.94
N VAL A 85 11.40 -7.32 -6.79
CA VAL A 85 12.12 -6.07 -6.55
C VAL A 85 11.15 -4.89 -6.50
N VAL A 86 10.18 -4.81 -7.40
CA VAL A 86 9.15 -3.76 -7.40
C VAL A 86 8.34 -3.81 -6.10
N CYS A 87 7.95 -4.99 -5.64
CA CYS A 87 7.25 -5.15 -4.36
C CYS A 87 8.10 -4.60 -3.20
N LEU A 88 9.38 -5.00 -3.10
CA LEU A 88 10.27 -4.53 -2.03
C LEU A 88 10.53 -3.02 -2.08
N VAL A 89 10.66 -2.44 -3.28
CA VAL A 89 10.77 -0.99 -3.45
C VAL A 89 9.53 -0.29 -2.91
N LEU A 90 8.32 -0.74 -3.25
CA LEU A 90 7.06 -0.14 -2.82
C LEU A 90 6.84 -0.28 -1.31
N VAL A 91 7.15 -1.45 -0.73
CA VAL A 91 7.09 -1.66 0.72
C VAL A 91 8.09 -0.74 1.43
N SER A 92 9.33 -0.67 0.96
CA SER A 92 10.36 0.21 1.56
C SER A 92 10.01 1.69 1.44
N LEU A 93 9.39 2.13 0.33
CA LEU A 93 8.85 3.47 0.18
C LEU A 93 7.73 3.75 1.19
N GLY A 94 6.78 2.83 1.32
CA GLY A 94 5.69 2.96 2.29
C GLY A 94 6.20 3.06 3.73
N VAL A 95 7.13 2.20 4.12
CA VAL A 95 7.76 2.23 5.45
C VAL A 95 8.54 3.54 5.68
N THR A 96 9.26 4.02 4.67
CA THR A 96 9.98 5.30 4.76
C THR A 96 9.02 6.47 4.95
N ARG A 97 7.89 6.49 4.23
CA ARG A 97 6.86 7.52 4.41
C ARG A 97 6.24 7.46 5.80
N LEU A 98 5.96 6.26 6.32
CA LEU A 98 5.51 6.09 7.70
C LEU A 98 6.51 6.66 8.70
N HIS A 99 7.79 6.31 8.57
CA HIS A 99 8.84 6.85 9.41
C HIS A 99 8.82 8.39 9.42
N MET A 100 8.71 9.01 8.25
CA MET A 100 8.65 10.47 8.10
C MET A 100 7.35 11.10 8.63
N LEU A 101 6.26 10.34 8.79
CA LEU A 101 5.02 10.81 9.39
C LEU A 101 5.12 10.91 10.91
N PHE A 102 5.76 9.93 11.54
CA PHE A 102 5.87 9.85 12.99
C PHE A 102 7.07 10.61 13.54
N LYS A 103 8.07 10.87 12.71
CA LYS A 103 9.30 11.55 13.11
C LYS A 103 9.22 13.05 12.81
N PRO A 104 9.37 13.94 13.81
CA PRO A 104 9.53 15.36 13.57
C PRO A 104 10.78 15.66 12.72
N ALA A 105 10.70 16.64 11.81
CA ALA A 105 11.79 16.98 10.88
C ALA A 105 13.11 17.38 11.57
N TRP A 106 13.03 17.93 12.80
CA TRP A 106 14.17 18.36 13.61
C TRP A 106 14.81 17.21 14.42
N MET A 107 14.16 16.06 14.53
CA MET A 107 14.65 14.94 15.33
C MET A 107 15.54 14.00 14.48
N ARG A 108 16.66 13.55 15.06
CA ARG A 108 17.49 12.52 14.42
C ARG A 108 16.79 11.16 14.49
N THR A 109 17.01 10.33 13.49
CA THR A 109 16.54 8.94 13.48
C THR A 109 17.20 8.17 14.61
N SER A 110 16.41 7.64 15.53
CA SER A 110 16.86 6.87 16.68
C SER A 110 17.13 5.41 16.30
N CYS A 111 17.79 4.66 17.20
CA CYS A 111 17.95 3.21 17.02
C CYS A 111 16.61 2.49 16.99
N ILE A 112 15.61 2.97 17.72
CA ILE A 112 14.25 2.42 17.73
C ILE A 112 13.58 2.60 16.37
N ASP A 113 13.73 3.77 15.73
CA ASP A 113 13.19 4.03 14.40
C ASP A 113 13.79 3.08 13.36
N TRP A 114 15.10 2.85 13.41
CA TRP A 114 15.78 1.88 12.56
C TRP A 114 15.27 0.48 12.79
N LEU A 115 15.20 0.04 14.05
CA LEU A 115 14.74 -1.29 14.41
C LEU A 115 13.29 -1.52 13.95
N ALA A 116 12.40 -0.57 14.19
CA ALA A 116 11.01 -0.64 13.76
C ALA A 116 10.88 -0.82 12.25
N GLY A 117 11.64 -0.05 11.46
CA GLY A 117 11.64 -0.19 10.01
C GLY A 117 12.20 -1.52 9.54
N LEU A 118 13.32 -1.98 10.12
CA LEU A 118 13.92 -3.27 9.79
C LEU A 118 12.96 -4.43 10.11
N CYS A 119 12.33 -4.42 11.29
CA CYS A 119 11.31 -5.40 11.65
C CYS A 119 10.13 -5.39 10.69
N TYR A 120 9.72 -4.19 10.22
CA TYR A 120 8.61 -4.09 9.29
C TYR A 120 8.94 -4.69 7.92
N VAL A 121 10.07 -4.33 7.32
CA VAL A 121 10.45 -4.83 5.99
C VAL A 121 10.84 -6.30 5.99
N SER A 122 11.22 -6.89 7.13
CA SER A 122 11.51 -8.31 7.30
C SER A 122 10.32 -9.13 7.84
N ASN A 123 9.13 -8.53 7.91
CA ASN A 123 7.93 -9.20 8.42
C ASN A 123 7.52 -10.36 7.50
N VAL A 124 7.00 -11.43 8.11
CA VAL A 124 6.49 -12.61 7.41
C VAL A 124 5.45 -12.27 6.33
N VAL A 125 4.65 -11.22 6.51
CA VAL A 125 3.67 -10.76 5.52
C VAL A 125 4.35 -10.35 4.21
N VAL A 126 5.51 -9.70 4.27
CA VAL A 126 6.30 -9.35 3.06
C VAL A 126 6.81 -10.63 2.39
N GLY A 127 7.23 -11.62 3.18
CA GLY A 127 7.58 -12.95 2.66
C GLY A 127 6.40 -13.64 1.96
N CYS A 128 5.19 -13.53 2.54
CA CYS A 128 3.97 -14.01 1.90
C CYS A 128 3.68 -13.28 0.57
N TYR A 129 3.85 -11.96 0.51
CA TYR A 129 3.69 -11.22 -0.76
C TYR A 129 4.64 -11.72 -1.84
N LEU A 130 5.90 -11.98 -1.48
CA LEU A 130 6.92 -12.44 -2.41
C LEU A 130 6.74 -13.91 -2.81
N SER A 131 6.09 -14.74 -1.98
CA SER A 131 5.78 -16.13 -2.34
C SER A 131 4.75 -16.25 -3.47
N PHE A 132 3.94 -15.19 -3.68
CA PHE A 132 3.09 -15.04 -4.85
C PHE A 132 3.79 -14.16 -5.88
N HIS A 133 4.95 -14.58 -6.35
CA HIS A 133 5.86 -13.79 -7.17
C HIS A 133 5.21 -13.16 -8.42
N PHE A 134 4.22 -13.83 -9.02
CA PHE A 134 3.51 -13.38 -10.21
C PHE A 134 2.63 -12.13 -9.97
N ILE A 135 2.25 -11.86 -8.70
CA ILE A 135 1.41 -10.74 -8.28
C ILE A 135 2.04 -9.93 -7.14
N ALA A 136 3.30 -10.17 -6.83
CA ALA A 136 3.99 -9.44 -5.76
C ALA A 136 3.92 -7.91 -5.91
N PRO A 137 4.01 -7.31 -7.11
CA PRO A 137 3.84 -5.87 -7.28
C PRO A 137 2.48 -5.36 -6.80
N GLU A 138 1.40 -6.10 -7.02
CA GLU A 138 0.04 -5.72 -6.61
C GLU A 138 -0.08 -5.57 -5.10
N TYR A 139 0.53 -6.48 -4.36
CA TYR A 139 0.60 -6.38 -2.89
C TYR A 139 1.43 -5.17 -2.45
N GLY A 140 2.57 -4.94 -3.10
CA GLY A 140 3.41 -3.76 -2.86
C GLY A 140 2.67 -2.45 -3.13
N PHE A 141 1.98 -2.34 -4.27
CA PHE A 141 1.15 -1.17 -4.60
C PHE A 141 0.01 -0.98 -3.61
N SER A 142 -0.69 -2.05 -3.24
CA SER A 142 -1.79 -1.98 -2.28
C SER A 142 -1.31 -1.39 -0.94
N PHE A 143 -0.21 -1.91 -0.39
CA PHE A 143 0.39 -1.38 0.82
C PHE A 143 0.81 0.07 0.66
N PHE A 144 1.51 0.40 -0.42
CA PHE A 144 2.00 1.76 -0.67
C PHE A 144 0.86 2.77 -0.79
N PHE A 145 -0.23 2.44 -1.49
CA PHE A 145 -1.41 3.31 -1.59
C PHE A 145 -2.10 3.50 -0.24
N ALA A 146 -2.20 2.46 0.60
CA ALA A 146 -2.73 2.59 1.95
C ALA A 146 -1.89 3.56 2.79
N MET A 147 -0.55 3.52 2.66
CA MET A 147 0.35 4.42 3.37
C MET A 147 0.24 5.87 2.87
N LEU A 148 0.12 6.07 1.57
CA LEU A 148 -0.12 7.40 1.00
C LEU A 148 -1.49 7.95 1.42
N ALA A 149 -2.53 7.10 1.48
CA ALA A 149 -3.84 7.50 1.98
C ALA A 149 -3.77 8.03 3.42
N THR A 150 -3.05 7.31 4.31
CA THR A 150 -2.81 7.75 5.69
C THR A 150 -2.07 9.09 5.74
N GLU A 151 -1.06 9.27 4.88
CA GLU A 151 -0.32 10.52 4.82
C GLU A 151 -1.22 11.71 4.46
N HIS A 152 -2.14 11.53 3.50
CA HIS A 152 -3.11 12.57 3.14
C HIS A 152 -4.07 12.91 4.29
N VAL A 153 -4.52 11.93 5.06
CA VAL A 153 -5.34 12.16 6.25
C VAL A 153 -4.58 13.01 7.27
N ILE A 154 -3.32 12.66 7.54
CA ILE A 154 -2.52 13.26 8.60
C ILE A 154 -2.02 14.66 8.21
N ARG A 155 -1.51 14.83 6.98
CA ARG A 155 -0.87 16.08 6.51
C ARG A 155 -1.78 17.05 5.79
N GLY A 156 -2.99 16.62 5.41
CA GLY A 156 -3.91 17.46 4.64
C GLY A 156 -4.38 18.67 5.41
N LYS A 157 -4.22 19.86 4.82
CA LYS A 157 -4.54 21.14 5.44
C LYS A 157 -6.04 21.44 5.54
N SER A 158 -6.86 20.87 4.67
CA SER A 158 -8.31 21.02 4.66
C SER A 158 -9.00 19.65 4.59
N ALA A 159 -10.29 19.59 4.90
CA ALA A 159 -11.07 18.36 4.79
C ALA A 159 -11.00 17.78 3.35
N VAL A 160 -11.18 18.61 2.33
CA VAL A 160 -11.14 18.19 0.93
C VAL A 160 -9.76 17.64 0.55
N SER A 161 -8.68 18.36 0.89
CA SER A 161 -7.31 17.92 0.57
C SER A 161 -6.85 16.69 1.36
N SER A 162 -7.54 16.36 2.46
CA SER A 162 -7.30 15.13 3.23
C SER A 162 -8.15 13.97 2.71
N ILE A 163 -9.48 14.15 2.66
CA ILE A 163 -10.45 13.07 2.45
C ILE A 163 -10.44 12.56 1.01
N VAL A 164 -10.48 13.48 0.03
CA VAL A 164 -10.61 13.06 -1.37
C VAL A 164 -9.44 12.21 -1.86
N PRO A 165 -8.17 12.66 -1.75
CA PRO A 165 -7.05 11.83 -2.19
C PRO A 165 -6.90 10.56 -1.33
N ALA A 166 -7.16 10.62 -0.02
CA ALA A 166 -7.12 9.45 0.84
C ALA A 166 -8.17 8.41 0.43
N ALA A 167 -9.40 8.82 0.13
CA ALA A 167 -10.46 7.92 -0.32
C ALA A 167 -10.12 7.24 -1.66
N VAL A 168 -9.58 7.99 -2.62
CA VAL A 168 -9.17 7.42 -3.91
C VAL A 168 -8.04 6.42 -3.72
N LEU A 169 -6.98 6.79 -3.00
CA LEU A 169 -5.83 5.90 -2.74
C LEU A 169 -6.25 4.65 -1.95
N LEU A 170 -7.13 4.81 -0.96
CA LEU A 170 -7.66 3.67 -0.21
C LEU A 170 -8.51 2.76 -1.10
N ALA A 171 -9.37 3.30 -1.97
CA ALA A 171 -10.15 2.49 -2.90
C ALA A 171 -9.26 1.70 -3.86
N LEU A 172 -8.18 2.30 -4.39
CA LEU A 172 -7.18 1.62 -5.21
C LEU A 172 -6.46 0.52 -4.42
N SER A 173 -6.06 0.80 -3.17
CA SER A 173 -5.46 -0.18 -2.27
C SER A 173 -6.37 -1.39 -2.05
N LEU A 174 -7.65 -1.15 -1.71
CA LEU A 174 -8.65 -2.21 -1.49
C LEU A 174 -8.96 -3.00 -2.77
N GLY A 175 -8.95 -2.33 -3.93
CA GLY A 175 -9.12 -2.97 -5.22
C GLY A 175 -7.94 -3.87 -5.63
N LEU A 176 -6.81 -3.78 -4.94
CA LEU A 176 -5.67 -4.68 -5.05
C LEU A 176 -5.70 -5.74 -3.95
N TYR A 177 -5.77 -5.33 -2.68
CA TYR A 177 -5.74 -6.25 -1.55
C TYR A 177 -6.41 -5.68 -0.31
N GLN A 178 -7.58 -6.20 0.04
CA GLN A 178 -8.47 -5.65 1.07
C GLN A 178 -7.85 -5.64 2.47
N THR A 179 -6.92 -6.56 2.77
CA THR A 179 -6.26 -6.67 4.08
C THR A 179 -5.50 -5.37 4.47
N ASN A 180 -5.09 -4.57 3.49
CA ASN A 180 -4.41 -3.30 3.75
C ASN A 180 -5.31 -2.21 4.36
N LEU A 181 -6.63 -2.43 4.44
CA LEU A 181 -7.52 -1.63 5.28
C LEU A 181 -7.08 -1.65 6.75
N ALA A 182 -6.69 -2.83 7.24
CA ALA A 182 -6.18 -2.96 8.61
C ALA A 182 -4.90 -2.14 8.81
N CYS A 183 -3.98 -2.16 7.86
CA CYS A 183 -2.76 -1.34 7.91
C CYS A 183 -3.09 0.15 7.95
N PHE A 184 -4.01 0.61 7.10
CA PHE A 184 -4.50 1.99 7.08
C PHE A 184 -5.08 2.39 8.45
N CYS A 185 -5.99 1.59 9.01
CA CYS A 185 -6.62 1.85 10.30
C CYS A 185 -5.62 1.84 11.46
N LEU A 186 -4.68 0.87 11.48
CA LEU A 186 -3.66 0.76 12.53
C LEU A 186 -2.72 1.98 12.55
N VAL A 187 -2.30 2.47 11.39
CA VAL A 187 -1.45 3.67 11.32
C VAL A 187 -2.20 4.89 11.80
N LEU A 188 -3.48 5.05 11.42
CA LEU A 188 -4.31 6.16 11.92
C LEU A 188 -4.51 6.07 13.44
N LEU A 189 -4.75 4.87 13.97
CA LEU A 189 -4.86 4.65 15.40
C LEU A 189 -3.55 4.99 16.13
N ALA A 190 -2.41 4.55 15.61
CA ALA A 190 -1.10 4.87 16.19
C ALA A 190 -0.84 6.38 16.22
N TYR A 191 -1.21 7.10 15.15
CA TYR A 191 -1.08 8.56 15.12
C TYR A 191 -2.06 9.25 16.08
N PHE A 192 -3.28 8.73 16.21
CA PHE A 192 -4.23 9.20 17.22
C PHE A 192 -3.67 9.07 18.64
N LEU A 193 -3.07 7.92 18.99
CA LEU A 193 -2.42 7.73 20.28
C LEU A 193 -1.26 8.72 20.48
N LEU A 194 -0.46 8.97 19.44
CA LEU A 194 0.61 9.98 19.50
C LEU A 194 0.05 11.36 19.82
N LEU A 195 -1.07 11.78 19.21
CA LEU A 195 -1.73 13.06 19.50
C LEU A 195 -2.22 13.15 20.96
N LEU A 196 -2.73 12.04 21.51
CA LEU A 196 -3.14 11.98 22.90
C LEU A 196 -1.95 12.12 23.85
N PHE A 197 -0.84 11.40 23.62
CA PHE A 197 0.38 11.48 24.44
C PHE A 197 1.04 12.85 24.38
N GLN A 198 0.89 13.58 23.29
CA GLN A 198 1.40 14.96 23.15
C GLN A 198 0.49 16.01 23.77
N ASN A 199 -0.57 15.62 24.50
CA ASN A 199 -1.60 16.51 25.03
C ASN A 199 -2.17 17.46 23.96
N GLY A 200 -2.44 16.94 22.78
CA GLY A 200 -2.97 17.68 21.65
C GLY A 200 -4.30 18.40 22.01
N GLU A 201 -4.52 19.55 21.40
CA GLU A 201 -5.76 20.30 21.57
C GLU A 201 -6.97 19.43 21.20
N LYS A 202 -8.00 19.40 22.05
CA LYS A 202 -9.23 18.60 21.84
C LYS A 202 -9.86 18.84 20.46
N GLN A 203 -9.80 20.07 19.95
CA GLN A 203 -10.34 20.41 18.64
C GLN A 203 -9.54 19.75 17.50
N LYS A 204 -8.21 19.72 17.57
CA LYS A 204 -7.35 19.05 16.59
C LYS A 204 -7.57 17.53 16.58
N ILE A 205 -7.73 16.95 17.77
CA ILE A 205 -8.02 15.51 17.91
C ILE A 205 -9.37 15.19 17.28
N ARG A 206 -10.41 15.97 17.55
CA ARG A 206 -11.75 15.78 16.97
C ARG A 206 -11.71 15.91 15.44
N GLU A 207 -11.04 16.94 14.91
CA GLU A 207 -10.90 17.15 13.48
C GLU A 207 -10.16 15.94 12.82
N TYR A 208 -9.11 15.46 13.46
CA TYR A 208 -8.38 14.29 13.00
C TYR A 208 -9.27 13.04 12.94
N ILE A 209 -10.03 12.75 13.99
CA ILE A 209 -10.97 11.63 14.05
C ILE A 209 -12.00 11.73 12.91
N CYS A 210 -12.61 12.89 12.74
CA CYS A 210 -13.60 13.11 11.66
C CYS A 210 -12.99 12.90 10.28
N LYS A 211 -11.79 13.42 10.00
CA LYS A 211 -11.08 13.19 8.73
C LYS A 211 -10.75 11.72 8.52
N SER A 212 -10.30 11.02 9.55
CA SER A 212 -9.95 9.60 9.50
C SER A 212 -11.17 8.74 9.16
N LEU A 213 -12.27 8.92 9.89
CA LEU A 213 -13.52 8.18 9.68
C LEU A 213 -14.14 8.50 8.31
N ALA A 214 -14.17 9.77 7.93
CA ALA A 214 -14.69 10.19 6.63
C ALA A 214 -13.86 9.59 5.48
N SER A 215 -12.53 9.57 5.59
CA SER A 215 -11.65 8.98 4.58
C SER A 215 -11.83 7.47 4.46
N ALA A 216 -11.92 6.78 5.60
CA ALA A 216 -12.17 5.33 5.62
C ALA A 216 -13.53 4.99 4.98
N ALA A 217 -14.59 5.68 5.41
CA ALA A 217 -15.94 5.46 4.87
C ALA A 217 -16.03 5.79 3.38
N SER A 218 -15.52 6.95 2.96
CA SER A 218 -15.53 7.36 1.54
C SER A 218 -14.70 6.42 0.66
N GLY A 219 -13.54 5.96 1.15
CA GLY A 219 -12.69 5.02 0.44
C GLY A 219 -13.37 3.65 0.28
N ALA A 220 -13.98 3.15 1.35
CA ALA A 220 -14.73 1.89 1.30
C ALA A 220 -15.96 1.98 0.36
N VAL A 221 -16.72 3.07 0.44
CA VAL A 221 -17.87 3.30 -0.47
C VAL A 221 -17.39 3.37 -1.91
N LEU A 222 -16.34 4.12 -2.19
CA LEU A 222 -15.79 4.25 -3.55
C LEU A 222 -15.30 2.88 -4.07
N TYR A 223 -14.60 2.10 -3.24
CA TYR A 223 -14.20 0.73 -3.57
C TYR A 223 -15.39 -0.14 -3.96
N LEU A 224 -16.44 -0.15 -3.11
CA LEU A 224 -17.65 -0.96 -3.34
C LEU A 224 -18.40 -0.52 -4.60
N LEU A 225 -18.50 0.77 -4.86
CA LEU A 225 -19.14 1.31 -6.06
C LEU A 225 -18.40 0.85 -7.33
N ILE A 226 -17.07 1.01 -7.37
CA ILE A 226 -16.27 0.57 -8.51
C ILE A 226 -16.37 -0.94 -8.69
N LEU A 227 -16.27 -1.72 -7.60
CA LEU A 227 -16.43 -3.17 -7.64
C LEU A 227 -17.77 -3.56 -8.24
N LYS A 228 -18.86 -2.98 -7.74
CA LYS A 228 -20.23 -3.28 -8.22
C LYS A 228 -20.40 -2.95 -9.72
N ILE A 229 -19.88 -1.81 -10.15
CA ILE A 229 -19.91 -1.40 -11.56
C ILE A 229 -19.11 -2.38 -12.42
N THR A 230 -17.92 -2.79 -11.96
CA THR A 230 -17.05 -3.70 -12.71
C THR A 230 -17.66 -5.11 -12.79
N LEU A 231 -18.22 -5.64 -11.69
CA LEU A 231 -18.94 -6.92 -11.67
C LEU A 231 -20.14 -6.89 -12.65
N TRP A 232 -20.92 -5.82 -12.61
CA TRP A 232 -22.05 -5.66 -13.53
C TRP A 232 -21.61 -5.60 -14.99
N ALA A 233 -20.58 -4.82 -15.29
CA ALA A 233 -20.07 -4.63 -16.65
C ALA A 233 -19.46 -5.91 -17.25
N THR A 234 -18.89 -6.78 -16.40
CA THR A 234 -18.26 -8.05 -16.82
C THR A 234 -19.20 -9.26 -16.72
N GLY A 235 -20.38 -9.11 -16.13
CA GLY A 235 -21.28 -10.24 -15.85
C GLY A 235 -20.75 -11.21 -14.79
N THR A 236 -19.74 -10.80 -14.00
CA THR A 236 -19.14 -11.66 -12.98
C THR A 236 -19.90 -11.54 -11.67
N ALA A 237 -20.17 -12.67 -11.00
CA ALA A 237 -20.71 -12.70 -9.64
C ALA A 237 -19.60 -12.69 -8.59
N MET A 238 -19.90 -12.21 -7.37
CA MET A 238 -18.98 -12.37 -6.23
C MET A 238 -18.77 -13.86 -5.92
N ALA A 239 -17.55 -14.21 -5.53
CA ALA A 239 -17.25 -15.57 -5.09
C ALA A 239 -18.04 -15.91 -3.81
N ASP A 240 -18.74 -17.02 -3.84
CA ASP A 240 -19.37 -17.59 -2.66
C ASP A 240 -18.43 -18.67 -2.07
N TYR A 241 -17.80 -18.34 -0.95
CA TYR A 241 -16.92 -19.27 -0.23
C TYR A 241 -17.66 -20.22 0.70
N GLN A 242 -18.99 -20.09 0.78
CA GLN A 242 -19.85 -20.91 1.67
C GLN A 242 -20.72 -21.90 0.89
N GLY A 243 -20.54 -21.96 -0.45
CA GLY A 243 -21.30 -22.87 -1.32
C GLY A 243 -21.00 -24.35 -1.09
#